data_667fb42b3d8fba7f23d74c654005fd26
#
_entry.id   667fb42b3d8fba7f23d74c654005fd26
#
_cell.length_a   1.000
_cell.length_b   1.000
_cell.length_c   1.000
_cell.angle_alpha   90.00
_cell.angle_beta   90.00
_cell.angle_gamma   90.00
#
_symmetry.space_group_name_H-M   'P 1'
#
loop_
_entity.id
_entity.type
_entity.pdbx_description
1 polymer ?
#
loop_
_entity_poly.entity_id
_entity_poly.type
_entity_poly.pdbx_seq_one_letter_code
_entity_poly.pdbx_strand_id
1 'polypeptide(L)'
;MRTFIGAEFNRDIKDRIAGIQHIVRENSEKGRFKYVGNFHLTLKFLGEIQQDKTVDIGKSLKGIAEKHQKIRLNIDKIGYFDGRDSIHALWLGFSGELDKLGRLYNEIEEEMYRLGLKKEIKKYTPHITIAQDLRLKIPFEALREKVDFRDFRTVEIKEISLIKSEEVGGKRIYTPVSTFELK
;
A
#
# COMPACT_ATOMS: atom_id res chain seq x y z
N MET A 1 -6.95 -15.71 9.87
CA MET A 1 -6.41 -15.35 8.53
C MET A 1 -5.99 -13.90 8.58
N ARG A 2 -4.69 -13.63 8.35
CA ARG A 2 -4.17 -12.24 8.33
C ARG A 2 -4.58 -11.52 7.05
N THR A 3 -5.19 -10.35 7.20
CA THR A 3 -5.78 -9.62 6.06
C THR A 3 -5.58 -8.11 6.15
N PHE A 4 -5.75 -7.46 5.03
CA PHE A 4 -5.83 -6.01 4.90
C PHE A 4 -6.73 -5.62 3.70
N ILE A 5 -7.18 -4.38 3.70
CA ILE A 5 -7.89 -3.78 2.57
C ILE A 5 -6.88 -2.90 1.83
N GLY A 6 -6.83 -3.02 0.51
CA GLY A 6 -5.91 -2.26 -0.32
C GLY A 6 -6.31 -2.19 -1.79
N ALA A 7 -5.51 -1.46 -2.54
CA ALA A 7 -5.61 -1.37 -3.99
C ALA A 7 -4.31 -1.89 -4.62
N GLU A 8 -4.44 -2.73 -5.62
CA GLU A 8 -3.30 -3.27 -6.35
C GLU A 8 -2.99 -2.43 -7.59
N PHE A 9 -1.75 -2.54 -8.04
CA PHE A 9 -1.28 -1.89 -9.26
C PHE A 9 -1.09 -2.93 -10.37
N ASN A 10 -1.26 -2.50 -11.61
CA ASN A 10 -0.96 -3.34 -12.77
C ASN A 10 0.55 -3.61 -12.89
N ARG A 11 0.91 -4.54 -13.77
CA ARG A 11 2.29 -4.98 -13.96
C ARG A 11 3.24 -3.86 -14.36
N ASP A 12 2.81 -2.98 -15.27
CA ASP A 12 3.65 -1.86 -15.74
C ASP A 12 4.04 -0.93 -14.58
N ILE A 13 3.12 -0.57 -13.72
CA ILE A 13 3.40 0.26 -12.54
C ILE A 13 4.32 -0.47 -11.56
N LYS A 14 4.06 -1.76 -11.29
CA LYS A 14 4.92 -2.56 -10.40
C LYS A 14 6.35 -2.67 -10.94
N ASP A 15 6.55 -2.82 -12.24
CA ASP A 15 7.88 -2.90 -12.87
C ASP A 15 8.62 -1.54 -12.79
N ARG A 16 7.92 -0.41 -12.92
CA ARG A 16 8.50 0.94 -12.70
C ARG A 16 8.91 1.16 -11.24
N ILE A 17 8.08 0.75 -10.29
CA ILE A 17 8.42 0.78 -8.86
C ILE A 17 9.65 -0.09 -8.58
N ALA A 18 9.75 -1.26 -9.22
CA ALA A 18 10.92 -2.14 -9.10
C ALA A 18 12.21 -1.46 -9.59
N GLY A 19 12.13 -0.60 -10.61
CA GLY A 19 13.27 0.23 -11.06
C GLY A 19 13.77 1.17 -9.95
N ILE A 20 12.87 1.86 -9.26
CA ILE A 20 13.24 2.68 -8.09
C ILE A 20 13.80 1.82 -6.96
N GLN A 21 13.15 0.68 -6.67
CA GLN A 21 13.64 -0.24 -5.64
C GLN A 21 15.06 -0.73 -5.93
N HIS A 22 15.42 -0.94 -7.21
CA HIS A 22 16.77 -1.30 -7.62
C HIS A 22 17.80 -0.21 -7.26
N ILE A 23 17.49 1.06 -7.56
CA ILE A 23 18.34 2.20 -7.17
C ILE A 23 18.55 2.23 -5.65
N VAL A 24 17.48 2.01 -4.88
CA VAL A 24 17.55 1.94 -3.42
C VAL A 24 18.46 0.80 -2.97
N ARG A 25 18.33 -0.39 -3.58
CA ARG A 25 19.14 -1.57 -3.25
C ARG A 25 20.63 -1.32 -3.47
N GLU A 26 21.01 -0.72 -4.58
CA GLU A 26 22.40 -0.40 -4.90
C GLU A 26 23.02 0.60 -3.90
N ASN A 27 22.20 1.48 -3.32
CA ASN A 27 22.63 2.48 -2.34
C ASN A 27 22.38 2.06 -0.88
N SER A 28 22.18 0.76 -0.61
CA SER A 28 21.90 0.22 0.71
C SER A 28 22.94 -0.80 1.14
N GLU A 29 23.34 -0.76 2.44
CA GLU A 29 24.19 -1.77 3.06
C GLU A 29 23.39 -3.05 3.36
N LYS A 30 22.15 -2.87 3.85
CA LYS A 30 21.21 -3.94 4.18
C LYS A 30 19.78 -3.46 4.14
N GLY A 31 18.85 -4.39 3.99
CA GLY A 31 17.42 -4.12 4.01
C GLY A 31 16.60 -5.33 3.57
N ARG A 32 15.33 -5.33 3.92
CA ARG A 32 14.34 -6.31 3.46
C ARG A 32 13.52 -5.67 2.35
N PHE A 33 13.83 -6.03 1.12
CA PHE A 33 13.14 -5.49 -0.06
C PHE A 33 11.86 -6.26 -0.33
N LYS A 34 10.77 -5.54 -0.57
CA LYS A 34 9.48 -6.15 -0.88
C LYS A 34 9.53 -6.88 -2.21
N TYR A 35 8.84 -8.01 -2.28
CA TYR A 35 8.61 -8.69 -3.55
C TYR A 35 7.77 -7.80 -4.47
N VAL A 36 8.17 -7.68 -5.73
CA VAL A 36 7.55 -6.78 -6.72
C VAL A 36 6.04 -7.03 -6.86
N GLY A 37 5.64 -8.31 -6.87
CA GLY A 37 4.24 -8.70 -6.92
C GLY A 37 3.39 -8.16 -5.78
N ASN A 38 4.02 -7.84 -4.64
CA ASN A 38 3.35 -7.35 -3.43
C ASN A 38 3.26 -5.83 -3.33
N PHE A 39 3.68 -5.07 -4.34
CA PHE A 39 3.48 -3.62 -4.32
C PHE A 39 1.99 -3.28 -4.40
N HIS A 40 1.50 -2.56 -3.40
CA HIS A 40 0.10 -2.18 -3.25
C HIS A 40 -0.02 -0.90 -2.42
N LEU A 41 -1.17 -0.25 -2.51
CA LEU A 41 -1.58 0.80 -1.58
C LEU A 41 -2.45 0.16 -0.49
N THR A 42 -1.99 0.19 0.76
CA THR A 42 -2.82 -0.24 1.89
C THR A 42 -3.82 0.85 2.26
N LEU A 43 -5.08 0.47 2.38
CA LEU A 43 -6.14 1.33 2.91
C LEU A 43 -6.38 1.04 4.40
N LYS A 44 -6.43 -0.23 4.81
CA LYS A 44 -6.60 -0.59 6.22
C LYS A 44 -6.05 -1.97 6.53
N PHE A 45 -5.22 -2.08 7.57
CA PHE A 45 -4.87 -3.37 8.14
C PHE A 45 -6.00 -3.87 9.06
N LEU A 46 -6.44 -5.12 8.84
CA LEU A 46 -7.46 -5.77 9.66
C LEU A 46 -6.85 -6.73 10.70
N GLY A 47 -5.61 -7.16 10.47
CA GLY A 47 -4.95 -8.16 11.31
C GLY A 47 -5.49 -9.55 11.06
N GLU A 48 -5.54 -10.36 12.12
CA GLU A 48 -6.13 -11.70 12.06
C GLU A 48 -7.65 -11.59 12.16
N ILE A 49 -8.35 -12.11 11.15
CA ILE A 49 -9.82 -12.21 11.15
C ILE A 49 -10.26 -13.67 10.99
N GLN A 50 -11.45 -13.99 11.50
CA GLN A 50 -12.10 -15.27 11.26
C GLN A 50 -12.66 -15.31 9.84
N GLN A 51 -12.75 -16.50 9.26
CA GLN A 51 -13.12 -16.65 7.85
C GLN A 51 -14.58 -16.23 7.56
N ASP A 52 -15.47 -16.42 8.50
CA ASP A 52 -16.87 -15.98 8.40
C ASP A 52 -17.02 -14.46 8.27
N LYS A 53 -16.15 -13.68 8.93
CA LYS A 53 -16.14 -12.22 8.80
C LYS A 53 -15.84 -11.71 7.39
N THR A 54 -15.20 -12.52 6.53
CA THR A 54 -14.91 -12.09 5.15
C THR A 54 -16.16 -11.77 4.34
N VAL A 55 -17.27 -12.44 4.63
CA VAL A 55 -18.55 -12.19 3.95
C VAL A 55 -19.10 -10.81 4.28
N ASP A 56 -19.10 -10.46 5.57
CA ASP A 56 -19.64 -9.15 6.00
C ASP A 56 -18.72 -8.00 5.58
N ILE A 57 -17.40 -8.20 5.68
CA ILE A 57 -16.42 -7.25 5.15
C ILE A 57 -16.63 -7.07 3.63
N GLY A 58 -16.80 -8.14 2.88
CA GLY A 58 -17.04 -8.09 1.44
C GLY A 58 -18.32 -7.33 1.08
N LYS A 59 -19.43 -7.54 1.80
CA LYS A 59 -20.68 -6.78 1.63
C LYS A 59 -20.47 -5.28 1.87
N SER A 60 -19.76 -4.92 2.95
CA SER A 60 -19.43 -3.54 3.26
C SER A 60 -18.56 -2.89 2.17
N LEU A 61 -17.50 -3.59 1.73
CA LEU A 61 -16.62 -3.10 0.67
C LEU A 61 -17.35 -2.89 -0.66
N LYS A 62 -18.28 -3.79 -1.00
CA LYS A 62 -19.14 -3.63 -2.18
C LYS A 62 -19.96 -2.34 -2.09
N GLY A 63 -20.65 -2.13 -0.96
CA GLY A 63 -21.44 -0.91 -0.74
C GLY A 63 -20.62 0.37 -0.75
N ILE A 64 -19.37 0.35 -0.26
CA ILE A 64 -18.42 1.46 -0.35
C ILE A 64 -18.03 1.69 -1.81
N ALA A 65 -17.61 0.67 -2.53
CA ALA A 65 -17.16 0.79 -3.91
C ALA A 65 -18.24 1.38 -4.84
N GLU A 66 -19.50 1.03 -4.63
CA GLU A 66 -20.64 1.56 -5.38
C GLU A 66 -20.89 3.07 -5.17
N LYS A 67 -20.29 3.69 -4.16
CA LYS A 67 -20.44 5.13 -3.86
C LYS A 67 -19.23 5.97 -4.27
N HIS A 68 -18.08 5.36 -4.45
CA HIS A 68 -16.82 6.05 -4.76
C HIS A 68 -16.45 5.92 -6.24
N GLN A 69 -16.03 7.03 -6.83
CA GLN A 69 -15.47 7.05 -8.18
C GLN A 69 -14.02 6.59 -8.17
N LYS A 70 -13.53 6.15 -9.33
CA LYS A 70 -12.10 5.90 -9.58
C LYS A 70 -11.27 7.11 -9.20
N ILE A 71 -10.08 6.87 -8.64
CA ILE A 71 -9.22 7.89 -8.05
C ILE A 71 -7.92 7.97 -8.83
N ARG A 72 -7.55 9.16 -9.30
CA ARG A 72 -6.30 9.40 -10.02
C ARG A 72 -5.23 9.93 -9.09
N LEU A 73 -4.13 9.21 -9.03
CA LEU A 73 -2.97 9.53 -8.19
C LEU A 73 -1.70 9.59 -9.05
N ASN A 74 -0.73 10.40 -8.62
CA ASN A 74 0.61 10.38 -9.17
C ASN A 74 1.56 9.79 -8.13
N ILE A 75 2.46 8.89 -8.52
CA ILE A 75 3.55 8.42 -7.67
C ILE A 75 4.71 9.39 -7.92
N ASP A 76 5.00 10.27 -6.97
CA ASP A 76 5.93 11.39 -7.17
C ASP A 76 6.73 11.76 -5.92
N LYS A 77 6.68 10.93 -4.89
CA LYS A 77 7.40 11.16 -3.62
C LYS A 77 8.12 9.91 -3.17
N ILE A 78 9.26 10.09 -2.54
CA ILE A 78 9.94 9.07 -1.76
C ILE A 78 10.11 9.58 -0.33
N GLY A 79 9.87 8.73 0.64
CA GLY A 79 9.99 9.05 2.04
C GLY A 79 10.24 7.81 2.87
N TYR A 80 10.34 7.99 4.19
CA TYR A 80 10.56 6.87 5.08
C TYR A 80 9.87 7.10 6.43
N PHE A 81 9.66 6.02 7.15
CA PHE A 81 9.31 6.02 8.55
C PHE A 81 10.54 5.61 9.36
N ASP A 82 10.85 6.38 10.39
CA ASP A 82 11.99 6.11 11.26
C ASP A 82 11.84 4.82 12.06
N GLY A 83 12.93 4.11 12.23
CA GLY A 83 13.10 3.04 13.18
C GLY A 83 14.17 3.42 14.23
N ARG A 84 14.47 2.50 15.15
CA ARG A 84 15.45 2.75 16.22
C ARG A 84 16.87 2.93 15.68
N ASP A 85 17.32 1.98 14.83
CA ASP A 85 18.72 1.91 14.34
C ASP A 85 18.80 1.88 12.80
N SER A 86 17.66 1.97 12.13
CA SER A 86 17.53 1.90 10.66
C SER A 86 16.22 2.54 10.22
N ILE A 87 16.07 2.78 8.93
CA ILE A 87 14.78 3.13 8.33
C ILE A 87 13.82 1.96 8.53
N HIS A 88 12.74 2.16 9.29
CA HIS A 88 11.72 1.13 9.50
C HIS A 88 11.04 0.73 8.19
N ALA A 89 10.61 1.71 7.41
CA ALA A 89 10.05 1.49 6.07
C ALA A 89 10.38 2.64 5.14
N LEU A 90 10.93 2.31 3.97
CA LEU A 90 11.10 3.23 2.84
C LEU A 90 9.92 3.04 1.91
N TRP A 91 9.33 4.16 1.48
CA TRP A 91 8.08 4.15 0.72
C TRP A 91 8.04 5.19 -0.38
N LEU A 92 7.19 4.92 -1.37
CA LEU A 92 6.77 5.89 -2.38
C LEU A 92 5.41 6.47 -2.00
N GLY A 93 5.25 7.77 -2.17
CA GLY A 93 4.03 8.51 -1.84
C GLY A 93 3.36 9.10 -3.07
N PHE A 94 2.23 9.74 -2.82
CA PHE A 94 1.31 10.18 -3.85
C PHE A 94 1.00 11.67 -3.77
N SER A 95 0.63 12.21 -4.94
CA SER A 95 -0.15 13.44 -5.10
C SER A 95 -1.38 13.15 -5.97
N GLY A 96 -2.13 14.18 -6.33
CA GLY A 96 -3.34 14.05 -7.13
C GLY A 96 -4.62 14.10 -6.29
N GLU A 97 -5.59 13.22 -6.57
CA GLU A 97 -6.92 13.25 -5.95
C GLU A 97 -6.92 12.68 -4.49
N LEU A 98 -6.00 13.18 -3.65
CA LEU A 98 -5.85 12.73 -2.26
C LEU A 98 -7.10 12.93 -1.40
N ASP A 99 -7.91 13.95 -1.70
CA ASP A 99 -9.18 14.18 -0.98
C ASP A 99 -10.19 13.06 -1.26
N LYS A 100 -10.26 12.56 -2.50
CA LYS A 100 -11.10 11.40 -2.84
C LYS A 100 -10.60 10.15 -2.11
N LEU A 101 -9.28 9.92 -2.12
CA LEU A 101 -8.66 8.81 -1.40
C LEU A 101 -8.93 8.90 0.11
N GLY A 102 -8.83 10.09 0.69
CA GLY A 102 -9.13 10.34 2.10
C GLY A 102 -10.59 10.02 2.46
N ARG A 103 -11.55 10.39 1.61
CA ARG A 103 -12.96 10.03 1.81
C ARG A 103 -13.19 8.52 1.76
N LEU A 104 -12.60 7.84 0.78
CA LEU A 104 -12.64 6.38 0.67
C LEU A 104 -12.06 5.70 1.92
N TYR A 105 -10.86 6.14 2.35
CA TYR A 105 -10.22 5.65 3.56
C TYR A 105 -11.10 5.82 4.80
N ASN A 106 -11.67 7.01 5.00
CA ASN A 106 -12.51 7.31 6.16
C ASN A 106 -13.78 6.44 6.18
N GLU A 107 -14.43 6.21 5.04
CA GLU A 107 -15.60 5.35 4.97
C GLU A 107 -15.23 3.88 5.27
N ILE A 108 -14.09 3.40 4.78
CA ILE A 108 -13.57 2.07 5.13
C ILE A 108 -13.33 1.97 6.64
N GLU A 109 -12.70 2.96 7.26
CA GLU A 109 -12.45 2.98 8.72
C GLU A 109 -13.76 2.89 9.51
N GLU A 110 -14.78 3.69 9.14
CA GLU A 110 -16.07 3.70 9.83
C GLU A 110 -16.83 2.36 9.67
N GLU A 111 -16.90 1.82 8.46
CA GLU A 111 -17.60 0.56 8.20
C GLU A 111 -16.90 -0.62 8.90
N MET A 112 -15.57 -0.68 8.87
CA MET A 112 -14.83 -1.72 9.57
C MET A 112 -14.98 -1.60 11.10
N TYR A 113 -15.06 -0.38 11.63
CA TYR A 113 -15.36 -0.15 13.04
C TYR A 113 -16.76 -0.67 13.42
N ARG A 114 -17.78 -0.44 12.58
CA ARG A 114 -19.13 -0.99 12.79
C ARG A 114 -19.16 -2.52 12.81
N LEU A 115 -18.25 -3.16 12.09
CA LEU A 115 -18.06 -4.62 12.11
C LEU A 115 -17.21 -5.10 13.31
N GLY A 116 -16.88 -4.21 14.27
CA GLY A 116 -16.14 -4.54 15.48
C GLY A 116 -14.61 -4.59 15.30
N LEU A 117 -14.09 -4.07 14.20
CA LEU A 117 -12.65 -3.95 13.98
C LEU A 117 -12.13 -2.62 14.55
N LYS A 118 -10.88 -2.60 15.03
CA LYS A 118 -10.31 -1.40 15.64
C LYS A 118 -10.06 -0.30 14.61
N LYS A 119 -10.33 0.96 14.99
CA LYS A 119 -9.90 2.12 14.21
C LYS A 119 -8.39 2.31 14.28
N GLU A 120 -7.80 2.80 13.19
CA GLU A 120 -6.42 3.27 13.19
C GLU A 120 -6.34 4.63 13.91
N ILE A 121 -5.39 4.76 14.82
CA ILE A 121 -5.20 5.99 15.61
C ILE A 121 -4.23 6.94 14.90
N LYS A 122 -3.33 6.40 14.09
CA LYS A 122 -2.33 7.19 13.38
C LYS A 122 -2.95 7.88 12.17
N LYS A 123 -2.46 9.07 11.86
CA LYS A 123 -2.83 9.78 10.64
C LYS A 123 -2.52 8.91 9.43
N TYR A 124 -3.50 8.77 8.54
CA TYR A 124 -3.34 8.05 7.29
C TYR A 124 -2.33 8.76 6.37
N THR A 125 -1.30 8.05 5.99
CA THR A 125 -0.31 8.49 5.00
C THR A 125 -0.30 7.48 3.87
N PRO A 126 -0.96 7.76 2.73
CA PRO A 126 -1.00 6.83 1.61
C PRO A 126 0.39 6.61 1.04
N HIS A 127 0.83 5.34 0.97
CA HIS A 127 2.17 5.00 0.52
C HIS A 127 2.27 3.57 -0.01
N ILE A 128 3.33 3.31 -0.79
CA ILE A 128 3.75 1.98 -1.23
C ILE A 128 5.07 1.66 -0.55
N THR A 129 5.09 0.72 0.37
CA THR A 129 6.34 0.28 1.01
C THR A 129 7.17 -0.54 0.02
N ILE A 130 8.42 -0.14 -0.21
CA ILE A 130 9.34 -0.83 -1.13
C ILE A 130 10.48 -1.55 -0.42
N ALA A 131 10.85 -1.11 0.80
CA ALA A 131 11.87 -1.76 1.64
C ALA A 131 11.58 -1.54 3.12
N GLN A 132 12.11 -2.41 3.98
CA GLN A 132 12.01 -2.32 5.44
C GLN A 132 13.36 -2.62 6.08
N ASP A 133 13.56 -2.17 7.33
CA ASP A 133 14.77 -2.37 8.12
C ASP A 133 16.05 -1.99 7.32
N LEU A 134 15.95 -0.84 6.63
CA LEU A 134 16.90 -0.40 5.63
C LEU A 134 18.01 0.44 6.27
N ARG A 135 19.26 0.13 5.93
CA ARG A 135 20.42 0.98 6.20
C ARG A 135 21.03 1.44 4.87
N LEU A 136 21.08 2.74 4.67
CA LEU A 136 21.64 3.33 3.45
C LEU A 136 23.16 3.47 3.57
N LYS A 137 23.84 3.41 2.42
CA LYS A 137 25.28 3.76 2.26
C LYS A 137 25.50 5.26 2.14
N ILE A 138 24.46 6.00 1.79
CA ILE A 138 24.47 7.43 1.51
C ILE A 138 23.36 8.13 2.30
N PRO A 139 23.44 9.45 2.55
CA PRO A 139 22.34 10.20 3.15
C PRO A 139 21.05 10.05 2.34
N PHE A 140 19.90 10.06 3.03
CA PHE A 140 18.59 9.93 2.36
C PHE A 140 18.36 11.01 1.28
N GLU A 141 18.80 12.24 1.51
CA GLU A 141 18.68 13.33 0.52
C GLU A 141 19.43 13.00 -0.78
N ALA A 142 20.62 12.43 -0.68
CA ALA A 142 21.38 11.98 -1.85
C ALA A 142 20.72 10.81 -2.58
N LEU A 143 20.03 9.91 -1.85
CA LEU A 143 19.21 8.88 -2.47
C LEU A 143 18.01 9.49 -3.19
N ARG A 144 17.32 10.45 -2.57
CA ARG A 144 16.17 11.13 -3.14
C ARG A 144 16.48 11.79 -4.49
N GLU A 145 17.65 12.41 -4.61
CA GLU A 145 18.12 13.03 -5.86
C GLU A 145 18.38 12.03 -7.00
N LYS A 146 18.64 10.75 -6.67
CA LYS A 146 18.83 9.68 -7.65
C LYS A 146 17.53 9.09 -8.19
N VAL A 147 16.40 9.31 -7.49
CA VAL A 147 15.10 8.76 -7.87
C VAL A 147 14.40 9.69 -8.84
N ASP A 148 14.04 9.17 -10.01
CA ASP A 148 13.35 9.90 -11.06
C ASP A 148 11.89 9.38 -11.19
N PHE A 149 10.93 10.28 -11.09
CA PHE A 149 9.50 9.99 -11.21
C PHE A 149 8.91 10.42 -12.56
N ARG A 150 9.71 11.01 -13.49
CA ARG A 150 9.19 11.54 -14.76
C ARG A 150 8.50 10.50 -15.64
N ASP A 151 8.91 9.24 -15.54
CA ASP A 151 8.31 8.14 -16.29
C ASP A 151 7.05 7.56 -15.65
N PHE A 152 6.68 8.01 -14.43
CA PHE A 152 5.44 7.57 -13.80
C PHE A 152 4.26 8.36 -14.39
N ARG A 153 3.39 7.61 -15.05
CA ARG A 153 2.08 8.12 -15.47
C ARG A 153 1.13 8.14 -14.27
N THR A 154 0.04 8.90 -14.42
CA THR A 154 -1.07 8.85 -13.47
C THR A 154 -1.53 7.42 -13.27
N VAL A 155 -1.60 7.01 -12.01
CA VAL A 155 -2.13 5.71 -11.57
C VAL A 155 -3.60 5.89 -11.24
N GLU A 156 -4.45 5.06 -11.78
CA GLU A 156 -5.88 5.08 -11.45
C GLU A 156 -6.20 3.91 -10.52
N ILE A 157 -6.69 4.24 -9.32
CA ILE A 157 -7.26 3.26 -8.39
C ILE A 157 -8.68 2.97 -8.90
N LYS A 158 -8.86 1.78 -9.47
CA LYS A 158 -10.13 1.34 -10.09
C LYS A 158 -10.93 0.42 -9.20
N GLU A 159 -10.27 -0.20 -8.23
CA GLU A 159 -10.85 -1.25 -7.40
C GLU A 159 -10.23 -1.26 -6.02
N ILE A 160 -10.98 -1.79 -5.07
CA ILE A 160 -10.51 -2.09 -3.71
C ILE A 160 -10.69 -3.58 -3.44
N SER A 161 -9.73 -4.16 -2.72
CA SER A 161 -9.71 -5.60 -2.43
C SER A 161 -9.54 -5.88 -0.95
N LEU A 162 -10.22 -6.93 -0.47
CA LEU A 162 -9.83 -7.64 0.73
C LEU A 162 -8.71 -8.61 0.35
N ILE A 163 -7.55 -8.46 0.95
CA ILE A 163 -6.35 -9.20 0.57
C ILE A 163 -5.87 -10.04 1.76
N LYS A 164 -5.65 -11.33 1.52
CA LYS A 164 -5.04 -12.27 2.46
C LYS A 164 -3.51 -12.17 2.35
N SER A 165 -2.86 -12.20 3.49
CA SER A 165 -1.39 -12.18 3.60
C SER A 165 -0.91 -13.48 4.24
N GLU A 166 -0.22 -14.31 3.49
CA GLU A 166 0.32 -15.61 3.94
C GLU A 166 1.84 -15.66 3.80
N GLU A 167 2.44 -16.54 4.57
CA GLU A 167 3.84 -16.92 4.37
C GLU A 167 3.88 -18.32 3.75
N VAL A 168 4.41 -18.40 2.53
CA VAL A 168 4.54 -19.66 1.78
C VAL A 168 6.00 -19.82 1.36
N GLY A 169 6.66 -20.87 1.84
CA GLY A 169 8.06 -21.14 1.52
C GLY A 169 9.01 -19.98 1.91
N GLY A 170 8.75 -19.33 3.05
CA GLY A 170 9.56 -18.20 3.54
C GLY A 170 9.32 -16.88 2.79
N LYS A 171 8.32 -16.82 1.90
CA LYS A 171 7.94 -15.62 1.17
C LYS A 171 6.54 -15.17 1.57
N ARG A 172 6.38 -13.85 1.74
CA ARG A 172 5.07 -13.25 1.94
C ARG A 172 4.33 -13.17 0.60
N ILE A 173 3.13 -13.76 0.54
CA ILE A 173 2.24 -13.76 -0.63
C ILE A 173 0.96 -13.04 -0.29
N TYR A 174 0.48 -12.21 -1.20
CA TYR A 174 -0.78 -11.49 -1.12
C TYR A 174 -1.75 -12.06 -2.15
N THR A 175 -2.93 -12.46 -1.67
CA THR A 175 -3.97 -13.06 -2.52
C THR A 175 -5.29 -12.33 -2.29
N PRO A 176 -5.90 -11.72 -3.31
CA PRO A 176 -7.24 -11.15 -3.19
C PRO A 176 -8.25 -12.22 -2.78
N VAL A 177 -9.02 -11.94 -1.74
CA VAL A 177 -10.17 -12.75 -1.30
C VAL A 177 -11.43 -12.31 -2.01
N SER A 178 -11.58 -10.99 -2.17
CA SER A 178 -12.66 -10.36 -2.95
C SER A 178 -12.20 -8.99 -3.44
N THR A 179 -12.70 -8.59 -4.61
CA THR A 179 -12.36 -7.32 -5.27
C THR A 179 -13.64 -6.64 -5.74
N PHE A 180 -13.71 -5.32 -5.62
CA PHE A 180 -14.87 -4.50 -5.93
C PHE A 180 -14.43 -3.27 -6.74
N GLU A 181 -15.04 -3.09 -7.91
CA GLU A 181 -14.76 -1.95 -8.78
C GLU A 181 -15.39 -0.67 -8.23
N LEU A 182 -14.65 0.42 -8.29
CA LEU A 182 -15.13 1.78 -8.04
C LEU A 182 -15.89 2.27 -9.30
N LYS A 183 -16.87 3.17 -9.11
CA LYS A 183 -17.66 3.76 -10.21
C LYS A 183 -16.82 4.57 -11.19
#